data_0fa6248b94b21aedc8a57ac902416910
#
_entry.id   0fa6248b94b21aedc8a57ac902416910
#
_cell.length_a   1.000
_cell.length_b   1.000
_cell.length_c   1.000
_cell.angle_alpha   90.00
_cell.angle_beta   90.00
_cell.angle_gamma   90.00
#
_symmetry.space_group_name_H-M   'P 1'
#
loop_
_entity.id
_entity.type
_entity.pdbx_description
1 polymer ?
#
loop_
_entity_poly.entity_id
_entity_poly.type
_entity_poly.pdbx_seq_one_letter_code
_entity_poly.pdbx_strand_id
1 'polypeptide(L)'
;MGGFFGVTSKTNCTLDLFFGTDYHSHLGTRRGGMAVYGENGFSRSIHNIENSPFRTKFEHDVDEMQGNMGIGCISDMEPQPLLIQSHLGSYAITTVGKINNEKELIQEAFKNGHIHFMEMSGGKINATELVGAIISQADSLVEGLKLAQEKIKGSMTILLLTPEGIYISRDRLGRTPAIIGRKDGAFCVSFESFAYINLGYTDYKELGPGEIVRMNADGVEVLSPARKEMKICSFLWVYYGYPTSCYEGINVEEMRYHCGRMLAKRDQSDADLVAGIPDSGIAHAVGYANESGLPFARPFIKYTPTWPRSFMPTTQSQRNLIARMKLIPVDALIRDKSLLLIDDSIVRGTQLGETTEFLYQSGAKAVHIRPACPPLLFGCKYLNFSRSNSELDLITRRIIRDREGDNVSPELLDDYANPDSQNYKEMVEEIRKRLNFTSLQFHRLDDLIESIGLEPCKLCTYCWNGKE
;
A
#
# COMPACT_ATOMS: atom_id res chain seq x y z
N MET A 1 0.89 -4.72 3.46
CA MET A 1 -0.20 -3.74 3.65
C MET A 1 -1.53 -4.49 3.63
N GLY A 2 -2.64 -3.85 3.53
CA GLY A 2 -3.96 -4.46 3.39
C GLY A 2 -4.90 -3.47 2.72
N GLY A 3 -6.06 -3.95 2.33
CA GLY A 3 -7.14 -3.14 1.76
C GLY A 3 -8.48 -3.66 2.26
N PHE A 4 -9.48 -2.82 2.22
CA PHE A 4 -10.82 -3.15 2.68
C PHE A 4 -11.88 -2.79 1.64
N PHE A 5 -12.99 -3.50 1.74
CA PHE A 5 -14.23 -3.18 1.04
C PHE A 5 -15.42 -3.38 2.00
N GLY A 6 -16.37 -2.46 1.97
CA GLY A 6 -17.62 -2.58 2.72
C GLY A 6 -18.80 -2.27 1.81
N VAL A 7 -19.93 -2.90 2.02
CA VAL A 7 -21.13 -2.70 1.19
C VAL A 7 -22.40 -2.82 2.02
N THR A 8 -23.36 -1.95 1.72
CA THR A 8 -24.74 -2.00 2.23
C THR A 8 -25.71 -1.91 1.06
N SER A 9 -26.76 -2.74 1.06
CA SER A 9 -27.68 -2.85 -0.05
C SER A 9 -29.09 -3.17 0.44
N LYS A 10 -30.10 -2.85 -0.35
CA LYS A 10 -31.50 -3.29 -0.15
C LYS A 10 -31.71 -4.78 -0.50
N THR A 11 -30.74 -5.38 -1.19
CA THR A 11 -30.74 -6.78 -1.60
C THR A 11 -29.49 -7.49 -1.11
N ASN A 12 -29.36 -8.79 -1.35
CA ASN A 12 -28.13 -9.52 -1.04
C ASN A 12 -26.92 -8.89 -1.73
N CYS A 13 -25.89 -8.56 -0.95
CA CYS A 13 -24.68 -7.87 -1.41
C CYS A 13 -23.43 -8.75 -1.42
N THR A 14 -23.56 -10.05 -1.17
CA THR A 14 -22.38 -10.94 -0.98
C THR A 14 -21.47 -10.97 -2.20
N LEU A 15 -22.02 -10.94 -3.43
CA LEU A 15 -21.19 -10.90 -4.65
C LEU A 15 -20.43 -9.57 -4.79
N ASP A 16 -21.07 -8.44 -4.49
CA ASP A 16 -20.36 -7.14 -4.50
C ASP A 16 -19.24 -7.12 -3.46
N LEU A 17 -19.49 -7.66 -2.26
CA LEU A 17 -18.49 -7.78 -1.21
C LEU A 17 -17.31 -8.66 -1.65
N PHE A 18 -17.61 -9.80 -2.26
CA PHE A 18 -16.61 -10.75 -2.73
C PHE A 18 -15.68 -10.13 -3.78
N PHE A 19 -16.23 -9.60 -4.87
CA PHE A 19 -15.43 -8.98 -5.92
C PHE A 19 -14.77 -7.69 -5.46
N GLY A 20 -15.47 -6.86 -4.68
CA GLY A 20 -14.88 -5.65 -4.11
C GLY A 20 -13.69 -5.94 -3.22
N THR A 21 -13.73 -7.01 -2.41
CA THR A 21 -12.60 -7.45 -1.60
C THR A 21 -11.47 -8.03 -2.47
N ASP A 22 -11.80 -8.87 -3.45
CA ASP A 22 -10.83 -9.46 -4.37
C ASP A 22 -10.01 -8.42 -5.14
N TYR A 23 -10.62 -7.31 -5.54
CA TYR A 23 -9.92 -6.19 -6.21
C TYR A 23 -8.80 -5.56 -5.35
N HIS A 24 -8.76 -5.83 -4.05
CA HIS A 24 -7.67 -5.41 -3.16
C HIS A 24 -6.55 -6.45 -3.02
N SER A 25 -6.58 -7.56 -3.76
CA SER A 25 -5.57 -8.64 -3.67
C SER A 25 -4.16 -8.21 -4.04
N HIS A 26 -3.98 -7.08 -4.74
CA HIS A 26 -2.66 -6.51 -5.01
C HIS A 26 -2.02 -5.88 -3.75
N LEU A 27 -2.81 -5.50 -2.74
CA LEU A 27 -2.36 -4.85 -1.50
C LEU A 27 -1.89 -5.84 -0.41
N GLY A 28 -2.22 -7.12 -0.55
CA GLY A 28 -1.83 -8.14 0.42
C GLY A 28 -1.88 -9.55 -0.17
N THR A 29 -1.18 -10.49 0.47
CA THR A 29 -0.96 -11.82 -0.11
C THR A 29 -1.13 -12.95 0.87
N ARG A 30 -1.48 -12.67 2.13
CA ARG A 30 -1.50 -13.73 3.15
C ARG A 30 -2.88 -14.16 3.55
N ARG A 31 -3.74 -13.21 3.83
CA ARG A 31 -5.06 -13.49 4.39
C ARG A 31 -6.12 -12.68 3.68
N GLY A 32 -7.25 -13.31 3.47
CA GLY A 32 -8.47 -12.64 3.07
C GLY A 32 -9.57 -13.00 4.04
N GLY A 33 -10.53 -12.11 4.23
CA GLY A 33 -11.69 -12.39 5.06
C GLY A 33 -12.88 -11.55 4.66
N MET A 34 -14.07 -12.11 4.90
CA MET A 34 -15.36 -11.43 4.73
C MET A 34 -16.25 -11.69 5.93
N ALA A 35 -17.04 -10.71 6.29
CA ALA A 35 -18.16 -10.87 7.22
C ALA A 35 -19.40 -10.21 6.62
N VAL A 36 -20.53 -10.87 6.69
CA VAL A 36 -21.83 -10.35 6.27
C VAL A 36 -22.81 -10.36 7.42
N TYR A 37 -23.79 -9.46 7.37
CA TYR A 37 -24.93 -9.44 8.26
C TYR A 37 -26.21 -9.50 7.45
N GLY A 38 -27.12 -10.38 7.85
CA GLY A 38 -28.41 -10.62 7.22
C GLY A 38 -29.44 -11.15 8.22
N GLU A 39 -30.53 -11.77 7.72
CA GLU A 39 -31.63 -12.28 8.55
C GLU A 39 -31.16 -13.31 9.61
N ASN A 40 -30.13 -14.09 9.31
CA ASN A 40 -29.53 -15.10 10.20
C ASN A 40 -28.42 -14.54 11.12
N GLY A 41 -28.27 -13.20 11.19
CA GLY A 41 -27.21 -12.55 11.94
C GLY A 41 -25.88 -12.48 11.18
N PHE A 42 -24.76 -12.54 11.92
CA PHE A 42 -23.42 -12.48 11.34
C PHE A 42 -22.95 -13.84 10.81
N SER A 43 -22.40 -13.82 9.61
CA SER A 43 -21.60 -14.92 9.04
C SER A 43 -20.22 -14.39 8.67
N ARG A 44 -19.18 -15.20 8.93
CA ARG A 44 -17.77 -14.81 8.70
C ARG A 44 -16.96 -15.95 8.10
N SER A 45 -16.11 -15.64 7.11
CA SER A 45 -15.10 -16.55 6.58
C SER A 45 -13.75 -15.86 6.47
N ILE A 46 -12.66 -16.57 6.83
CA ILE A 46 -11.27 -16.11 6.75
C ILE A 46 -10.40 -17.24 6.20
N HIS A 47 -9.62 -16.93 5.16
CA HIS A 47 -8.71 -17.89 4.54
C HIS A 47 -7.28 -17.38 4.44
N ASN A 48 -6.34 -18.31 4.46
CA ASN A 48 -4.97 -18.07 3.98
C ASN A 48 -4.98 -18.08 2.44
N ILE A 49 -4.51 -16.99 1.83
CA ILE A 49 -4.46 -16.79 0.37
C ILE A 49 -3.02 -16.80 -0.18
N GLU A 50 -2.03 -17.25 0.62
CA GLU A 50 -0.62 -17.30 0.19
C GLU A 50 -0.41 -18.24 -1.00
N ASN A 51 -1.13 -19.37 -1.01
CA ASN A 51 -0.94 -20.44 -1.99
C ASN A 51 -2.06 -20.53 -3.03
N SER A 52 -3.09 -19.71 -2.92
CA SER A 52 -4.21 -19.71 -3.85
C SER A 52 -4.88 -18.32 -3.87
N PRO A 53 -5.33 -17.82 -5.03
CA PRO A 53 -6.01 -16.54 -5.12
C PRO A 53 -7.22 -16.45 -4.21
N PHE A 54 -7.57 -15.23 -3.79
CA PHE A 54 -8.74 -14.94 -2.98
C PHE A 54 -10.01 -15.58 -3.58
N ARG A 55 -10.26 -15.38 -4.87
CA ARG A 55 -11.44 -15.95 -5.57
C ARG A 55 -11.60 -17.44 -5.36
N THR A 56 -10.52 -18.19 -5.54
CA THR A 56 -10.55 -19.65 -5.40
C THR A 56 -10.81 -20.09 -3.98
N LYS A 57 -10.35 -19.32 -2.98
CA LYS A 57 -10.53 -19.68 -1.57
C LYS A 57 -11.93 -19.41 -1.06
N PHE A 58 -12.59 -18.38 -1.59
CA PHE A 58 -13.90 -17.91 -1.12
C PHE A 58 -15.06 -18.34 -2.01
N GLU A 59 -14.80 -19.11 -3.08
CA GLU A 59 -15.83 -19.52 -4.05
C GLU A 59 -17.03 -20.22 -3.38
N HIS A 60 -16.77 -21.14 -2.46
CA HIS A 60 -17.83 -21.84 -1.73
C HIS A 60 -18.50 -20.96 -0.66
N ASP A 61 -17.69 -20.13 0.03
CA ASP A 61 -18.24 -19.25 1.08
C ASP A 61 -19.28 -18.27 0.51
N VAL A 62 -19.06 -17.78 -0.71
CA VAL A 62 -19.98 -16.83 -1.36
C VAL A 62 -21.37 -17.42 -1.57
N ASP A 63 -21.47 -18.72 -1.88
CA ASP A 63 -22.74 -19.42 -2.06
C ASP A 63 -23.49 -19.61 -0.73
N GLU A 64 -22.77 -19.75 0.36
CA GLU A 64 -23.33 -20.00 1.70
C GLU A 64 -23.64 -18.71 2.46
N MET A 65 -22.85 -17.65 2.24
CA MET A 65 -23.03 -16.36 2.93
C MET A 65 -24.18 -15.57 2.31
N GLN A 66 -25.11 -15.13 3.14
CA GLN A 66 -26.26 -14.32 2.73
C GLN A 66 -26.37 -13.10 3.62
N GLY A 67 -26.38 -11.91 3.02
CA GLY A 67 -26.49 -10.67 3.78
C GLY A 67 -26.74 -9.47 2.88
N ASN A 68 -27.31 -8.43 3.46
CA ASN A 68 -27.53 -7.15 2.80
C ASN A 68 -26.50 -6.08 3.22
N MET A 69 -25.61 -6.42 4.15
CA MET A 69 -24.47 -5.61 4.57
C MET A 69 -23.26 -6.51 4.80
N GLY A 70 -22.06 -6.01 4.48
CA GLY A 70 -20.85 -6.77 4.71
C GLY A 70 -19.58 -5.93 4.65
N ILE A 71 -18.51 -6.44 5.29
CA ILE A 71 -17.15 -5.91 5.22
C ILE A 71 -16.18 -7.03 4.83
N GLY A 72 -15.20 -6.69 4.00
CA GLY A 72 -14.14 -7.59 3.56
C GLY A 72 -12.77 -6.94 3.67
N CYS A 73 -11.76 -7.76 3.79
CA CYS A 73 -10.39 -7.30 3.97
C CYS A 73 -9.37 -8.25 3.35
N ILE A 74 -8.36 -7.69 2.73
CA ILE A 74 -7.09 -8.35 2.42
C ILE A 74 -6.06 -7.87 3.44
N SER A 75 -5.31 -8.78 4.06
CA SER A 75 -4.33 -8.45 5.09
C SER A 75 -3.06 -9.30 4.95
N ASP A 76 -1.91 -8.68 5.17
CA ASP A 76 -0.62 -9.38 5.31
C ASP A 76 -0.28 -9.70 6.77
N MET A 77 -1.05 -9.19 7.71
CA MET A 77 -0.73 -9.27 9.14
C MET A 77 -1.68 -10.24 9.85
N GLU A 78 -2.80 -9.77 10.33
CA GLU A 78 -3.73 -10.52 11.16
C GLU A 78 -4.88 -11.14 10.37
N PRO A 79 -5.45 -12.25 10.84
CA PRO A 79 -6.75 -12.71 10.38
C PRO A 79 -7.83 -11.71 10.78
N GLN A 80 -8.67 -11.32 9.84
CA GLN A 80 -9.81 -10.42 10.01
C GLN A 80 -10.81 -10.58 8.84
N PRO A 81 -12.10 -10.16 8.98
CA PRO A 81 -12.72 -9.43 10.08
C PRO A 81 -12.85 -10.26 11.37
N LEU A 82 -12.88 -9.59 12.54
CA LEU A 82 -13.18 -10.23 13.82
C LEU A 82 -14.63 -9.96 14.24
N LEU A 83 -15.31 -10.96 14.79
CA LEU A 83 -16.62 -10.80 15.43
C LEU A 83 -16.40 -10.49 16.91
N ILE A 84 -16.97 -9.39 17.38
CA ILE A 84 -16.87 -8.91 18.75
C ILE A 84 -18.26 -8.78 19.35
N GLN A 85 -18.41 -9.27 20.58
CA GLN A 85 -19.56 -9.02 21.44
C GLN A 85 -19.09 -8.17 22.62
N SER A 86 -19.65 -6.99 22.79
CA SER A 86 -19.35 -6.09 23.90
C SER A 86 -20.63 -5.49 24.49
N HIS A 87 -20.50 -4.63 25.49
CA HIS A 87 -21.63 -3.84 26.00
C HIS A 87 -22.22 -2.86 24.97
N LEU A 88 -21.46 -2.55 23.91
CA LEU A 88 -21.90 -1.74 22.77
C LEU A 88 -22.68 -2.56 21.71
N GLY A 89 -22.93 -3.84 21.97
CA GLY A 89 -23.58 -4.77 21.05
C GLY A 89 -22.60 -5.67 20.32
N SER A 90 -23.13 -6.40 19.32
CA SER A 90 -22.37 -7.28 18.43
C SER A 90 -21.96 -6.53 17.18
N TYR A 91 -20.71 -6.68 16.74
CA TYR A 91 -20.23 -6.11 15.49
C TYR A 91 -19.07 -6.94 14.89
N ALA A 92 -18.89 -6.83 13.58
CA ALA A 92 -17.66 -7.29 12.94
C ALA A 92 -16.72 -6.09 12.72
N ILE A 93 -15.42 -6.28 12.91
CA ILE A 93 -14.41 -5.23 12.75
C ILE A 93 -13.34 -5.62 11.76
N THR A 94 -12.94 -4.68 10.89
CA THR A 94 -11.72 -4.76 10.08
C THR A 94 -10.93 -3.48 10.17
N THR A 95 -9.60 -3.60 10.08
CA THR A 95 -8.67 -2.48 10.26
C THR A 95 -7.56 -2.51 9.21
N VAL A 96 -7.16 -1.33 8.75
CA VAL A 96 -5.99 -1.16 7.89
C VAL A 96 -5.11 -0.05 8.46
N GLY A 97 -3.88 -0.40 8.84
CA GLY A 97 -2.95 0.57 9.40
C GLY A 97 -1.84 -0.09 10.21
N LYS A 98 -1.22 0.69 11.10
CA LYS A 98 -0.13 0.26 11.98
C LYS A 98 -0.20 0.97 13.31
N ILE A 99 -0.03 0.21 14.39
CA ILE A 99 0.01 0.70 15.77
C ILE A 99 1.46 0.67 16.24
N ASN A 100 2.05 1.83 16.56
CA ASN A 100 3.45 1.91 17.03
C ASN A 100 3.55 1.79 18.55
N ASN A 101 2.50 2.12 19.30
CA ASN A 101 2.43 2.04 20.75
C ASN A 101 1.63 0.84 21.26
N GLU A 102 1.66 -0.27 20.52
CA GLU A 102 0.91 -1.51 20.82
C GLU A 102 1.16 -1.98 22.26
N LYS A 103 2.43 -2.03 22.69
CA LYS A 103 2.78 -2.47 24.05
C LYS A 103 2.19 -1.58 25.15
N GLU A 104 2.18 -0.27 24.94
CA GLU A 104 1.60 0.69 25.88
C GLU A 104 0.09 0.48 26.01
N LEU A 105 -0.60 0.33 24.87
CA LEU A 105 -2.05 0.12 24.81
C LEU A 105 -2.48 -1.22 25.45
N ILE A 106 -1.71 -2.29 25.22
CA ILE A 106 -1.94 -3.60 25.83
C ILE A 106 -1.78 -3.53 27.35
N GLN A 107 -0.74 -2.85 27.84
CA GLN A 107 -0.51 -2.67 29.28
C GLN A 107 -1.62 -1.84 29.93
N GLU A 108 -2.10 -0.78 29.26
CA GLU A 108 -3.22 0.02 29.71
C GLU A 108 -4.50 -0.82 29.79
N ALA A 109 -4.79 -1.63 28.75
CA ALA A 109 -5.93 -2.50 28.70
C ALA A 109 -5.94 -3.50 29.88
N PHE A 110 -4.80 -4.10 30.20
CA PHE A 110 -4.68 -5.02 31.35
C PHE A 110 -4.80 -4.34 32.73
N LYS A 111 -4.36 -3.07 32.82
CA LYS A 111 -4.51 -2.32 34.10
C LYS A 111 -5.94 -1.92 34.41
N ASN A 112 -6.73 -1.64 33.37
CA ASN A 112 -8.09 -1.09 33.50
C ASN A 112 -9.17 -2.16 33.69
N GLY A 113 -8.84 -3.46 33.68
CA GLY A 113 -9.80 -4.53 33.90
C GLY A 113 -9.31 -5.91 33.52
N HIS A 114 -10.18 -6.91 33.69
CA HIS A 114 -9.92 -8.31 33.31
C HIS A 114 -10.18 -8.50 31.80
N ILE A 115 -9.31 -7.93 30.95
CA ILE A 115 -9.40 -8.06 29.49
C ILE A 115 -8.60 -9.30 29.07
N HIS A 116 -9.19 -10.08 28.19
CA HIS A 116 -8.54 -11.21 27.54
C HIS A 116 -8.43 -10.91 26.05
N PHE A 117 -7.28 -11.21 25.46
CA PHE A 117 -7.09 -11.22 24.01
C PHE A 117 -7.13 -12.70 23.57
N MET A 118 -8.05 -13.02 22.67
CA MET A 118 -8.31 -14.38 22.21
C MET A 118 -7.67 -14.69 20.87
N GLU A 119 -7.49 -13.66 20.03
CA GLU A 119 -6.91 -13.81 18.70
C GLU A 119 -5.41 -13.50 18.75
N MET A 120 -4.59 -14.55 18.68
CA MET A 120 -3.14 -14.41 18.63
C MET A 120 -2.60 -14.89 17.29
N SER A 121 -1.70 -14.11 16.69
CA SER A 121 -1.03 -14.48 15.45
C SER A 121 0.49 -14.40 15.63
N GLY A 122 1.16 -15.58 15.49
CA GLY A 122 2.61 -15.64 15.61
C GLY A 122 3.14 -15.23 17.00
N GLY A 123 2.37 -15.51 18.07
CA GLY A 123 2.73 -15.17 19.46
C GLY A 123 2.48 -13.70 19.82
N LYS A 124 1.83 -12.92 18.95
CA LYS A 124 1.44 -11.53 19.18
C LYS A 124 -0.07 -11.42 19.26
N ILE A 125 -0.55 -10.44 20.03
CA ILE A 125 -1.97 -10.07 20.06
C ILE A 125 -2.37 -9.54 18.68
N ASN A 126 -3.57 -9.89 18.22
CA ASN A 126 -4.14 -9.36 17.00
C ASN A 126 -4.41 -7.85 17.15
N ALA A 127 -3.80 -7.03 16.29
CA ALA A 127 -3.94 -5.58 16.35
C ALA A 127 -5.40 -5.11 16.14
N THR A 128 -6.17 -5.83 15.33
CA THR A 128 -7.60 -5.55 15.13
C THR A 128 -8.41 -5.80 16.40
N GLU A 129 -8.09 -6.85 17.16
CA GLU A 129 -8.71 -7.12 18.47
C GLU A 129 -8.35 -6.04 19.49
N LEU A 130 -7.09 -5.57 19.49
CA LEU A 130 -6.68 -4.44 20.34
C LEU A 130 -7.48 -3.18 20.04
N VAL A 131 -7.73 -2.87 18.76
CA VAL A 131 -8.59 -1.74 18.38
C VAL A 131 -10.01 -1.92 18.91
N GLY A 132 -10.59 -3.12 18.79
CA GLY A 132 -11.89 -3.47 19.36
C GLY A 132 -11.94 -3.27 20.89
N ALA A 133 -10.86 -3.68 21.58
CA ALA A 133 -10.74 -3.47 23.03
C ALA A 133 -10.66 -1.96 23.41
N ILE A 134 -10.02 -1.14 22.59
CA ILE A 134 -10.01 0.33 22.79
C ILE A 134 -11.40 0.91 22.58
N ILE A 135 -12.10 0.54 21.51
CA ILE A 135 -13.46 0.98 21.22
C ILE A 135 -14.41 0.62 22.37
N SER A 136 -14.27 -0.56 22.95
CA SER A 136 -15.08 -1.04 24.07
C SER A 136 -14.80 -0.35 25.40
N GLN A 137 -13.88 0.61 25.47
CA GLN A 137 -13.69 1.45 26.68
C GLN A 137 -14.66 2.65 26.75
N ALA A 138 -15.38 2.94 25.69
CA ALA A 138 -16.28 4.08 25.57
C ALA A 138 -17.75 3.65 25.72
N ASP A 139 -18.64 4.63 25.91
CA ASP A 139 -20.09 4.41 26.11
C ASP A 139 -20.86 4.28 24.79
N SER A 140 -20.23 4.56 23.65
CA SER A 140 -20.80 4.39 22.31
C SER A 140 -19.74 4.04 21.28
N LEU A 141 -20.16 3.44 20.13
CA LEU A 141 -19.25 3.12 19.03
C LEU A 141 -18.54 4.36 18.48
N VAL A 142 -19.25 5.50 18.40
CA VAL A 142 -18.68 6.75 17.88
C VAL A 142 -17.59 7.29 18.81
N GLU A 143 -17.85 7.32 20.11
CA GLU A 143 -16.85 7.73 21.10
C GLU A 143 -15.67 6.75 21.15
N GLY A 144 -15.94 5.45 20.99
CA GLY A 144 -14.89 4.43 20.89
C GLY A 144 -14.00 4.60 19.67
N LEU A 145 -14.57 4.93 18.52
CA LEU A 145 -13.80 5.23 17.29
C LEU A 145 -12.95 6.51 17.46
N LYS A 146 -13.49 7.56 18.08
CA LYS A 146 -12.71 8.77 18.42
C LYS A 146 -11.57 8.46 19.39
N LEU A 147 -11.85 7.65 20.42
CA LEU A 147 -10.84 7.21 21.38
C LEU A 147 -9.71 6.43 20.70
N ALA A 148 -10.05 5.55 19.76
CA ALA A 148 -9.06 4.81 18.98
C ALA A 148 -8.18 5.75 18.12
N GLN A 149 -8.77 6.76 17.45
CA GLN A 149 -8.02 7.77 16.72
C GLN A 149 -7.06 8.60 17.60
N GLU A 150 -7.40 8.80 18.86
CA GLU A 150 -6.58 9.58 19.81
C GLU A 150 -5.46 8.76 20.45
N LYS A 151 -5.77 7.51 20.84
CA LYS A 151 -4.82 6.63 21.54
C LYS A 151 -3.80 6.00 20.62
N ILE A 152 -4.16 5.70 19.39
CA ILE A 152 -3.27 5.00 18.45
C ILE A 152 -2.21 5.96 17.91
N LYS A 153 -0.94 5.69 18.24
CA LYS A 153 0.21 6.33 17.59
C LYS A 153 0.55 5.51 16.34
N GLY A 154 0.35 6.08 15.17
CA GLY A 154 0.51 5.41 13.89
C GLY A 154 -0.51 5.86 12.88
N SER A 155 -1.19 4.91 12.24
CA SER A 155 -2.31 5.14 11.34
C SER A 155 -3.30 4.00 11.45
N MET A 156 -4.60 4.29 11.47
CA MET A 156 -5.62 3.25 11.54
C MET A 156 -6.94 3.72 10.93
N THR A 157 -7.33 3.06 9.84
CA THR A 157 -8.69 3.14 9.28
C THR A 157 -9.49 1.93 9.74
N ILE A 158 -10.71 2.13 10.19
CA ILE A 158 -11.54 1.13 10.89
C ILE A 158 -12.91 1.05 10.22
N LEU A 159 -13.39 -0.16 9.95
CA LEU A 159 -14.77 -0.45 9.57
C LEU A 159 -15.41 -1.33 10.64
N LEU A 160 -16.62 -0.94 11.09
CA LEU A 160 -17.45 -1.76 11.98
C LEU A 160 -18.76 -2.10 11.27
N LEU A 161 -19.01 -3.36 11.02
CA LEU A 161 -20.29 -3.85 10.54
C LEU A 161 -21.19 -4.14 11.74
N THR A 162 -22.31 -3.46 11.84
CA THR A 162 -23.35 -3.62 12.86
C THR A 162 -24.70 -3.94 12.22
N PRO A 163 -25.72 -4.36 12.99
CA PRO A 163 -27.08 -4.49 12.49
C PRO A 163 -27.68 -3.19 11.90
N GLU A 164 -27.15 -2.03 12.29
CA GLU A 164 -27.67 -0.71 11.88
C GLU A 164 -26.97 -0.13 10.65
N GLY A 165 -25.85 -0.75 10.21
CA GLY A 165 -25.03 -0.27 9.11
C GLY A 165 -23.55 -0.45 9.35
N ILE A 166 -22.74 0.14 8.46
CA ILE A 166 -21.28 0.12 8.56
C ILE A 166 -20.81 1.48 9.08
N TYR A 167 -20.11 1.48 10.23
CA TYR A 167 -19.38 2.63 10.72
C TYR A 167 -18.00 2.64 10.08
N ILE A 168 -17.61 3.77 9.54
CA ILE A 168 -16.34 3.97 8.84
C ILE A 168 -15.61 5.11 9.53
N SER A 169 -14.41 4.83 10.05
CA SER A 169 -13.52 5.82 10.65
C SER A 169 -12.24 5.89 9.82
N ARG A 170 -12.07 6.95 9.02
CA ARG A 170 -10.82 7.18 8.29
C ARG A 170 -9.71 7.55 9.29
N ASP A 171 -8.50 7.13 9.00
CA ASP A 171 -7.30 7.50 9.77
C ASP A 171 -7.29 8.98 10.15
N ARG A 172 -6.81 9.28 11.36
CA ARG A 172 -6.80 10.64 11.95
C ARG A 172 -6.23 11.70 11.02
N LEU A 173 -5.17 11.37 10.28
CA LEU A 173 -4.50 12.26 9.32
C LEU A 173 -4.81 11.89 7.86
N GLY A 174 -5.74 10.95 7.62
CA GLY A 174 -6.12 10.53 6.28
C GLY A 174 -4.98 9.88 5.49
N ARG A 175 -4.05 9.18 6.15
CA ARG A 175 -2.89 8.55 5.48
C ARG A 175 -3.30 7.48 4.46
N THR A 176 -4.44 6.85 4.70
CA THR A 176 -5.07 5.92 3.75
C THR A 176 -6.40 6.48 3.26
N PRO A 177 -6.81 6.20 2.02
CA PRO A 177 -8.10 6.60 1.51
C PRO A 177 -9.24 5.80 2.15
N ALA A 178 -10.43 6.38 2.16
CA ALA A 178 -11.70 5.72 2.43
C ALA A 178 -12.75 6.39 1.54
N ILE A 179 -13.10 5.71 0.44
CA ILE A 179 -13.89 6.30 -0.64
C ILE A 179 -15.23 5.58 -0.71
N ILE A 180 -16.32 6.36 -0.71
CA ILE A 180 -17.67 5.85 -0.78
C ILE A 180 -18.17 5.95 -2.22
N GLY A 181 -18.66 4.82 -2.75
CA GLY A 181 -19.39 4.73 -3.99
C GLY A 181 -20.87 4.47 -3.74
N ARG A 182 -21.71 4.83 -4.73
CA ARG A 182 -23.16 4.58 -4.70
C ARG A 182 -23.67 3.97 -6.01
N LYS A 183 -24.67 3.13 -5.90
CA LYS A 183 -25.56 2.73 -7.02
C LYS A 183 -27.00 2.67 -6.51
N ASP A 184 -27.94 2.40 -7.39
CA ASP A 184 -29.35 2.31 -6.97
C ASP A 184 -29.54 1.27 -5.87
N GLY A 185 -30.08 1.69 -4.73
CA GLY A 185 -30.34 0.86 -3.57
C GLY A 185 -29.11 0.32 -2.82
N ALA A 186 -27.89 0.85 -3.09
CA ALA A 186 -26.68 0.39 -2.43
C ALA A 186 -25.59 1.46 -2.31
N PHE A 187 -24.80 1.35 -1.22
CA PHE A 187 -23.58 2.11 -1.00
C PHE A 187 -22.43 1.15 -0.71
N CYS A 188 -21.21 1.53 -1.09
CA CYS A 188 -20.00 0.83 -0.72
C CYS A 188 -18.94 1.78 -0.19
N VAL A 189 -18.01 1.26 0.60
CA VAL A 189 -16.76 1.94 0.99
C VAL A 189 -15.57 1.10 0.55
N SER A 190 -14.57 1.74 0.00
CA SER A 190 -13.39 1.06 -0.55
C SER A 190 -12.10 1.81 -0.23
N PHE A 191 -11.01 1.07 -0.17
CA PHE A 191 -9.65 1.63 -0.18
C PHE A 191 -9.27 2.09 -1.60
N GLU A 192 -9.73 1.37 -2.64
CA GLU A 192 -9.44 1.61 -4.05
C GLU A 192 -10.71 2.00 -4.81
N SER A 193 -10.71 3.15 -5.50
CA SER A 193 -11.90 3.60 -6.24
C SER A 193 -12.23 2.69 -7.42
N PHE A 194 -11.25 2.10 -8.12
CA PHE A 194 -11.51 1.21 -9.23
C PHE A 194 -12.32 -0.04 -8.83
N ALA A 195 -12.19 -0.48 -7.57
CA ALA A 195 -12.85 -1.69 -7.09
C ALA A 195 -14.37 -1.61 -7.19
N TYR A 196 -14.96 -0.45 -6.90
CA TYR A 196 -16.41 -0.28 -6.95
C TYR A 196 -16.93 0.18 -8.33
N ILE A 197 -16.10 0.87 -9.11
CA ILE A 197 -16.50 1.29 -10.47
C ILE A 197 -16.86 0.07 -11.32
N ASN A 198 -16.04 -0.99 -11.29
CA ASN A 198 -16.32 -2.23 -12.01
C ASN A 198 -17.56 -2.98 -11.51
N LEU A 199 -18.04 -2.66 -10.30
CA LEU A 199 -19.26 -3.22 -9.70
C LEU A 199 -20.50 -2.35 -9.98
N GLY A 200 -20.35 -1.31 -10.82
CA GLY A 200 -21.43 -0.42 -11.23
C GLY A 200 -21.74 0.70 -10.24
N TYR A 201 -20.85 0.95 -9.28
CA TYR A 201 -20.98 2.11 -8.40
C TYR A 201 -20.32 3.33 -9.04
N THR A 202 -20.82 4.50 -8.70
CA THR A 202 -20.25 5.81 -9.04
C THR A 202 -19.72 6.50 -7.80
N ASP A 203 -18.78 7.41 -7.97
CA ASP A 203 -18.22 8.21 -6.87
C ASP A 203 -19.32 8.94 -6.11
N TYR A 204 -19.27 8.88 -4.79
CA TYR A 204 -20.19 9.60 -3.92
C TYR A 204 -19.45 10.56 -3.00
N LYS A 205 -18.48 10.07 -2.22
CA LYS A 205 -17.74 10.88 -1.26
C LYS A 205 -16.41 10.22 -0.90
N GLU A 206 -15.33 10.96 -0.89
CA GLU A 206 -14.11 10.59 -0.19
C GLU A 206 -14.14 11.19 1.23
N LEU A 207 -13.94 10.37 2.25
CA LEU A 207 -13.92 10.82 3.65
C LEU A 207 -12.69 11.68 3.89
N GLY A 208 -12.87 12.79 4.63
CA GLY A 208 -11.74 13.58 5.09
C GLY A 208 -10.97 12.93 6.24
N PRO A 209 -9.83 13.52 6.66
CA PRO A 209 -8.99 13.01 7.76
C PRO A 209 -9.77 12.88 9.05
N GLY A 210 -9.74 11.72 9.69
CA GLY A 210 -10.41 11.46 10.97
C GLY A 210 -11.94 11.53 10.91
N GLU A 211 -12.54 11.63 9.72
CA GLU A 211 -14.00 11.64 9.57
C GLU A 211 -14.59 10.28 9.96
N ILE A 212 -15.72 10.32 10.67
CA ILE A 212 -16.48 9.13 11.04
C ILE A 212 -17.88 9.25 10.46
N VAL A 213 -18.30 8.23 9.68
CA VAL A 213 -19.64 8.14 9.09
C VAL A 213 -20.28 6.81 9.41
N ARG A 214 -21.63 6.77 9.35
CA ARG A 214 -22.42 5.55 9.30
C ARG A 214 -23.04 5.43 7.90
N MET A 215 -22.87 4.31 7.27
CA MET A 215 -23.39 4.00 5.95
C MET A 215 -24.40 2.84 6.04
N ASN A 216 -25.57 3.02 5.45
CA ASN A 216 -26.56 1.97 5.25
C ASN A 216 -27.12 2.03 3.83
N ALA A 217 -28.09 1.18 3.47
CA ALA A 217 -28.63 1.12 2.11
C ALA A 217 -29.42 2.38 1.69
N ASP A 218 -29.81 3.24 2.63
CA ASP A 218 -30.60 4.46 2.39
C ASP A 218 -29.71 5.71 2.33
N GLY A 219 -28.48 5.68 2.87
CA GLY A 219 -27.58 6.83 2.84
C GLY A 219 -26.35 6.74 3.72
N VAL A 220 -25.67 7.87 3.79
CA VAL A 220 -24.45 8.07 4.56
C VAL A 220 -24.64 9.25 5.52
N GLU A 221 -24.52 8.99 6.80
CA GLU A 221 -24.64 9.97 7.88
C GLU A 221 -23.27 10.32 8.45
N VAL A 222 -22.96 11.61 8.56
CA VAL A 222 -21.72 12.09 9.20
C VAL A 222 -21.91 12.14 10.71
N LEU A 223 -21.15 11.33 11.46
CA LEU A 223 -21.20 11.25 12.93
C LEU A 223 -20.09 12.07 13.61
N SER A 224 -18.98 12.27 12.91
CA SER A 224 -17.91 13.19 13.32
C SER A 224 -17.29 13.81 12.07
N PRO A 225 -17.21 15.15 11.99
CA PRO A 225 -16.70 15.82 10.80
C PRO A 225 -15.20 15.60 10.62
N ALA A 226 -14.76 15.79 9.38
CA ALA A 226 -13.35 15.73 9.02
C ALA A 226 -12.50 16.76 9.77
N ARG A 227 -11.27 16.40 10.09
CA ARG A 227 -10.24 17.28 10.64
C ARG A 227 -9.62 18.12 9.51
N LYS A 228 -8.96 19.22 9.88
CA LYS A 228 -8.32 20.11 8.92
C LYS A 228 -6.96 19.59 8.42
N GLU A 229 -6.23 18.90 9.29
CA GLU A 229 -4.89 18.43 9.02
C GLU A 229 -4.93 17.09 8.26
N MET A 230 -4.24 17.05 7.12
CA MET A 230 -4.10 15.85 6.27
C MET A 230 -2.63 15.51 6.10
N LYS A 231 -2.32 14.22 6.01
CA LYS A 231 -1.02 13.66 5.67
C LYS A 231 -1.20 12.37 4.86
N ILE A 232 -1.86 12.45 3.70
CA ILE A 232 -2.06 11.29 2.85
C ILE A 232 -0.73 10.72 2.35
N CYS A 233 -0.61 9.42 2.28
CA CYS A 233 0.62 8.74 1.88
C CYS A 233 0.95 8.97 0.40
N SER A 234 2.05 9.67 0.10
CA SER A 234 2.50 9.92 -1.28
C SER A 234 2.85 8.63 -2.04
N PHE A 235 3.22 7.57 -1.33
CA PHE A 235 3.55 6.28 -1.92
C PHE A 235 2.35 5.55 -2.54
N LEU A 236 1.12 6.01 -2.26
CA LEU A 236 -0.07 5.52 -2.93
C LEU A 236 0.00 5.77 -4.44
N TRP A 237 0.40 6.97 -4.85
CA TRP A 237 0.55 7.28 -6.27
C TRP A 237 1.81 6.68 -6.88
N VAL A 238 2.92 6.67 -6.15
CA VAL A 238 4.20 6.16 -6.67
C VAL A 238 4.12 4.67 -6.98
N TYR A 239 3.53 3.88 -6.08
CA TYR A 239 3.57 2.41 -6.18
C TYR A 239 2.28 1.68 -5.83
N TYR A 240 1.68 1.96 -4.63
CA TYR A 240 0.66 1.07 -4.09
C TYR A 240 -0.68 1.15 -4.78
N GLY A 241 -1.11 2.35 -5.17
CA GLY A 241 -2.39 2.57 -5.81
C GLY A 241 -2.50 1.85 -7.13
N TYR A 242 -3.66 1.28 -7.38
CA TYR A 242 -3.94 0.70 -8.68
C TYR A 242 -4.03 1.80 -9.74
N PRO A 243 -3.52 1.60 -10.98
CA PRO A 243 -3.41 2.67 -11.99
C PRO A 243 -4.70 3.45 -12.25
N THR A 244 -5.85 2.76 -12.24
CA THR A 244 -7.15 3.39 -12.50
C THR A 244 -7.82 4.01 -11.28
N SER A 245 -7.21 3.91 -10.09
CA SER A 245 -7.72 4.56 -8.87
C SER A 245 -7.44 6.05 -8.82
N CYS A 246 -8.32 6.76 -8.12
CA CYS A 246 -8.16 8.17 -7.77
C CYS A 246 -8.15 8.34 -6.25
N TYR A 247 -7.30 9.21 -5.75
CA TYR A 247 -7.26 9.63 -4.34
C TYR A 247 -7.21 11.16 -4.30
N GLU A 248 -8.02 11.77 -3.47
CA GLU A 248 -8.14 13.24 -3.37
C GLU A 248 -8.31 13.89 -4.76
N GLY A 249 -9.06 13.23 -5.65
CA GLY A 249 -9.33 13.69 -7.01
C GLY A 249 -8.19 13.51 -8.02
N ILE A 250 -7.07 12.86 -7.64
CA ILE A 250 -5.88 12.68 -8.50
C ILE A 250 -5.76 11.22 -8.90
N ASN A 251 -5.79 10.97 -10.23
CA ASN A 251 -5.61 9.64 -10.79
C ASN A 251 -4.17 9.16 -10.66
N VAL A 252 -4.00 7.88 -10.33
CA VAL A 252 -2.68 7.27 -10.11
C VAL A 252 -1.86 7.19 -11.40
N GLU A 253 -2.47 6.75 -12.51
CA GLU A 253 -1.77 6.59 -13.79
C GLU A 253 -1.32 7.94 -14.35
N GLU A 254 -2.18 8.95 -14.31
CA GLU A 254 -1.88 10.30 -14.76
C GLU A 254 -0.75 10.94 -13.94
N MET A 255 -0.78 10.76 -12.61
CA MET A 255 0.31 11.21 -11.74
C MET A 255 1.64 10.55 -12.13
N ARG A 256 1.65 9.25 -12.40
CA ARG A 256 2.87 8.54 -12.82
C ARG A 256 3.41 9.06 -14.16
N TYR A 257 2.55 9.45 -15.09
CA TYR A 257 2.99 10.11 -16.32
C TYR A 257 3.62 11.48 -16.04
N HIS A 258 3.02 12.27 -15.13
CA HIS A 258 3.61 13.55 -14.71
C HIS A 258 4.97 13.35 -14.04
N CYS A 259 5.08 12.38 -13.15
CA CYS A 259 6.34 12.02 -12.48
C CYS A 259 7.44 11.65 -13.49
N GLY A 260 7.13 10.78 -14.47
CA GLY A 260 8.07 10.43 -15.55
C GLY A 260 8.49 11.64 -16.40
N ARG A 261 7.56 12.55 -16.71
CA ARG A 261 7.84 13.80 -17.41
C ARG A 261 8.82 14.69 -16.62
N MET A 262 8.61 14.85 -15.31
CA MET A 262 9.50 15.66 -14.47
C MET A 262 10.89 15.04 -14.35
N LEU A 263 11.00 13.70 -14.28
CA LEU A 263 12.28 13.01 -14.35
C LEU A 263 13.03 13.35 -15.65
N ALA A 264 12.36 13.29 -16.82
CA ALA A 264 12.97 13.55 -18.11
C ALA A 264 13.48 14.99 -18.25
N LYS A 265 12.76 15.97 -17.71
CA LYS A 265 13.17 17.39 -17.75
C LYS A 265 14.50 17.66 -17.05
N ARG A 266 14.88 16.86 -16.08
CA ARG A 266 16.15 17.00 -15.33
C ARG A 266 17.24 16.04 -15.77
N ASP A 267 16.95 15.15 -16.71
CA ASP A 267 17.88 14.12 -17.15
C ASP A 267 18.45 14.44 -18.54
N GLN A 268 19.73 14.15 -18.72
CA GLN A 268 20.41 14.18 -20.00
C GLN A 268 21.01 12.80 -20.24
N SER A 269 20.19 11.90 -20.80
CA SER A 269 20.61 10.54 -21.08
C SER A 269 20.87 10.35 -22.58
N ASP A 270 21.92 9.61 -22.91
CA ASP A 270 22.28 9.16 -24.26
C ASP A 270 21.75 7.74 -24.54
N ALA A 271 20.72 7.31 -23.83
CA ALA A 271 20.10 6.02 -24.00
C ALA A 271 19.41 5.89 -25.38
N ASP A 272 19.41 4.67 -25.95
CA ASP A 272 18.73 4.35 -27.17
C ASP A 272 17.21 4.22 -27.02
N LEU A 273 16.76 3.83 -25.81
CA LEU A 273 15.35 3.63 -25.51
C LEU A 273 15.06 3.73 -24.00
N VAL A 274 13.80 3.97 -23.69
CA VAL A 274 13.24 3.99 -22.33
C VAL A 274 12.37 2.77 -22.10
N ALA A 275 12.48 2.17 -20.93
CA ALA A 275 11.63 1.06 -20.51
C ALA A 275 11.26 1.19 -19.04
N GLY A 276 10.09 0.64 -18.67
CA GLY A 276 9.68 0.50 -17.28
C GLY A 276 9.95 -0.90 -16.74
N ILE A 277 10.38 -0.99 -15.49
CA ILE A 277 10.38 -2.27 -14.78
C ILE A 277 8.91 -2.69 -14.58
N PRO A 278 8.49 -3.86 -15.06
CA PRO A 278 7.09 -4.27 -14.97
C PRO A 278 6.69 -4.63 -13.52
N ASP A 279 5.49 -4.23 -13.04
CA ASP A 279 4.52 -3.41 -13.77
C ASP A 279 4.58 -1.92 -13.32
N SER A 280 5.16 -1.65 -12.15
CA SER A 280 5.14 -0.35 -11.44
C SER A 280 5.87 0.78 -12.17
N GLY A 281 6.97 0.45 -12.86
CA GLY A 281 7.77 1.44 -13.58
C GLY A 281 7.19 1.84 -14.95
N ILE A 282 6.19 1.10 -15.49
CA ILE A 282 5.74 1.30 -16.88
C ILE A 282 5.13 2.68 -17.11
N ALA A 283 4.20 3.11 -16.26
CA ALA A 283 3.54 4.40 -16.44
C ALA A 283 4.53 5.58 -16.32
N HIS A 284 5.45 5.51 -15.36
CA HIS A 284 6.53 6.50 -15.23
C HIS A 284 7.41 6.53 -16.48
N ALA A 285 7.73 5.37 -17.07
CA ALA A 285 8.54 5.27 -18.28
C ALA A 285 7.83 5.83 -19.51
N VAL A 286 6.52 5.65 -19.64
CA VAL A 286 5.71 6.27 -20.70
C VAL A 286 5.75 7.80 -20.56
N GLY A 287 5.58 8.33 -19.34
CA GLY A 287 5.68 9.77 -19.10
C GLY A 287 7.06 10.35 -19.44
N TYR A 288 8.13 9.62 -19.10
CA TYR A 288 9.51 9.98 -19.43
C TYR A 288 9.74 9.96 -20.94
N ALA A 289 9.32 8.91 -21.65
CA ALA A 289 9.49 8.78 -23.08
C ALA A 289 8.77 9.90 -23.85
N ASN A 290 7.54 10.24 -23.44
CA ASN A 290 6.76 11.31 -24.04
C ASN A 290 7.43 12.69 -23.92
N GLU A 291 8.15 12.98 -22.85
CA GLU A 291 8.86 14.24 -22.64
C GLU A 291 10.23 14.27 -23.32
N SER A 292 11.01 13.19 -23.17
CA SER A 292 12.39 13.12 -23.69
C SER A 292 12.47 12.91 -25.21
N GLY A 293 11.40 12.39 -25.82
CA GLY A 293 11.39 11.98 -27.23
C GLY A 293 12.13 10.65 -27.48
N LEU A 294 12.68 10.00 -26.46
CA LEU A 294 13.26 8.65 -26.59
C LEU A 294 12.15 7.62 -26.84
N PRO A 295 12.38 6.60 -27.70
CA PRO A 295 11.38 5.59 -27.95
C PRO A 295 11.14 4.75 -26.68
N PHE A 296 9.85 4.57 -26.30
CA PHE A 296 9.46 3.60 -25.30
C PHE A 296 9.50 2.19 -25.90
N ALA A 297 10.16 1.27 -25.21
CA ALA A 297 10.22 -0.14 -25.61
C ALA A 297 10.08 -1.06 -24.39
N ARG A 298 9.85 -2.35 -24.67
CA ARG A 298 9.76 -3.39 -23.63
C ARG A 298 10.86 -4.43 -23.87
N PRO A 299 12.10 -4.17 -23.41
CA PRO A 299 13.24 -5.07 -23.61
C PRO A 299 13.10 -6.38 -22.85
N PHE A 300 12.18 -6.47 -21.92
CA PHE A 300 11.79 -7.69 -21.24
C PHE A 300 10.29 -7.68 -20.93
N ILE A 301 9.71 -8.86 -20.92
CA ILE A 301 8.29 -9.07 -20.68
C ILE A 301 8.13 -9.91 -19.41
N LYS A 302 7.25 -9.48 -18.52
CA LYS A 302 6.90 -10.26 -17.35
C LYS A 302 6.13 -11.50 -17.77
N TYR A 303 6.61 -12.68 -17.36
CA TYR A 303 5.90 -13.92 -17.58
C TYR A 303 4.72 -14.02 -16.59
N THR A 304 3.51 -13.97 -17.11
CA THR A 304 2.28 -13.89 -16.33
C THR A 304 1.66 -15.24 -15.93
N PRO A 305 1.91 -16.41 -16.61
CA PRO A 305 1.43 -17.68 -16.07
C PRO A 305 2.07 -17.90 -14.70
N THR A 306 1.24 -17.90 -13.76
CA THR A 306 1.45 -17.67 -12.36
C THR A 306 2.26 -18.75 -11.67
N TRP A 307 3.43 -18.38 -11.21
CA TRP A 307 3.97 -19.01 -10.00
C TRP A 307 3.30 -18.33 -8.81
N PRO A 308 2.69 -19.07 -7.87
CA PRO A 308 2.23 -18.50 -6.62
C PRO A 308 3.39 -17.73 -5.97
N ARG A 309 3.12 -16.53 -5.40
CA ARG A 309 4.15 -15.74 -4.70
C ARG A 309 4.85 -16.52 -3.57
N SER A 310 4.26 -17.62 -3.14
CA SER A 310 4.74 -18.52 -2.10
C SER A 310 5.84 -19.51 -2.55
N PHE A 311 6.07 -19.66 -3.85
CA PHE A 311 7.17 -20.52 -4.30
C PHE A 311 8.50 -19.79 -4.10
N MET A 312 9.01 -19.85 -2.86
CA MET A 312 10.34 -19.37 -2.48
C MET A 312 11.29 -20.57 -2.44
N PRO A 313 12.18 -20.72 -3.42
CA PRO A 313 13.15 -21.81 -3.40
C PRO A 313 14.15 -21.61 -2.25
N THR A 314 14.58 -22.73 -1.70
CA THR A 314 15.51 -22.74 -0.56
C THR A 314 16.95 -22.45 -0.97
N THR A 315 17.34 -22.73 -2.22
CA THR A 315 18.70 -22.55 -2.71
C THR A 315 18.86 -21.28 -3.56
N GLN A 316 20.06 -20.67 -3.53
CA GLN A 316 20.36 -19.48 -4.33
C GLN A 316 20.26 -19.74 -5.83
N SER A 317 20.69 -20.91 -6.31
CA SER A 317 20.61 -21.30 -7.72
C SER A 317 19.15 -21.37 -8.22
N GLN A 318 18.25 -21.91 -7.41
CA GLN A 318 16.83 -21.95 -7.73
C GLN A 318 16.19 -20.55 -7.69
N ARG A 319 16.61 -19.68 -6.76
CA ARG A 319 16.16 -18.27 -6.71
C ARG A 319 16.57 -17.53 -7.98
N ASN A 320 17.81 -17.70 -8.43
CA ASN A 320 18.32 -17.10 -9.68
C ASN A 320 17.55 -17.62 -10.90
N LEU A 321 17.25 -18.92 -10.94
CA LEU A 321 16.45 -19.51 -12.01
C LEU A 321 15.04 -18.90 -12.06
N ILE A 322 14.37 -18.78 -10.92
CA ILE A 322 13.01 -18.20 -10.84
C ILE A 322 13.02 -16.71 -11.19
N ALA A 323 14.04 -15.95 -10.76
CA ALA A 323 14.18 -14.56 -11.16
C ALA A 323 14.27 -14.42 -12.69
N ARG A 324 15.07 -15.29 -13.34
CA ARG A 324 15.17 -15.35 -14.81
C ARG A 324 13.86 -15.77 -15.50
N MET A 325 13.08 -16.65 -14.88
CA MET A 325 11.79 -17.09 -15.43
C MET A 325 10.70 -16.02 -15.36
N LYS A 326 10.85 -15.02 -14.48
CA LYS A 326 9.87 -13.93 -14.34
C LYS A 326 9.94 -12.88 -15.42
N LEU A 327 11.13 -12.65 -15.97
CA LEU A 327 11.39 -11.63 -16.99
C LEU A 327 12.00 -12.31 -18.21
N ILE A 328 11.26 -12.31 -19.32
CA ILE A 328 11.70 -12.89 -20.60
C ILE A 328 12.32 -11.78 -21.44
N PRO A 329 13.60 -11.88 -21.85
CA PRO A 329 14.26 -10.85 -22.64
C PRO A 329 13.76 -10.84 -24.10
N VAL A 330 13.83 -9.66 -24.69
CA VAL A 330 13.66 -9.45 -26.14
C VAL A 330 15.01 -9.03 -26.69
N ASP A 331 15.83 -9.99 -27.11
CA ASP A 331 17.25 -9.80 -27.50
C ASP A 331 17.45 -8.66 -28.51
N ALA A 332 16.54 -8.52 -29.47
CA ALA A 332 16.58 -7.46 -30.48
C ALA A 332 16.45 -6.03 -29.88
N LEU A 333 15.89 -5.90 -28.68
CA LEU A 333 15.74 -4.63 -27.95
C LEU A 333 16.82 -4.42 -26.90
N ILE A 334 17.68 -5.43 -26.64
CA ILE A 334 18.70 -5.37 -25.60
C ILE A 334 20.10 -5.29 -26.20
N ARG A 335 20.40 -6.16 -27.19
CA ARG A 335 21.74 -6.32 -27.73
C ARG A 335 22.28 -5.02 -28.34
N ASP A 336 23.47 -4.63 -27.88
CA ASP A 336 24.20 -3.43 -28.30
C ASP A 336 23.43 -2.12 -28.04
N LYS A 337 22.41 -2.14 -27.14
CA LYS A 337 21.62 -0.96 -26.78
C LYS A 337 21.99 -0.40 -25.42
N SER A 338 21.91 0.91 -25.33
CA SER A 338 21.93 1.69 -24.08
C SER A 338 20.48 1.84 -23.58
N LEU A 339 20.16 1.21 -22.45
CA LEU A 339 18.82 1.11 -21.90
C LEU A 339 18.63 2.09 -20.74
N LEU A 340 17.58 2.91 -20.78
CA LEU A 340 17.16 3.68 -19.63
C LEU A 340 15.93 3.03 -19.02
N LEU A 341 16.09 2.55 -17.78
CA LEU A 341 15.06 1.83 -17.05
C LEU A 341 14.49 2.70 -15.92
N ILE A 342 13.18 2.76 -15.85
CA ILE A 342 12.46 3.44 -14.79
C ILE A 342 11.79 2.41 -13.89
N ASP A 343 12.03 2.53 -12.59
CA ASP A 343 11.34 1.76 -11.55
C ASP A 343 10.66 2.72 -10.58
N ASP A 344 9.72 2.25 -9.79
CA ASP A 344 9.07 3.09 -8.78
C ASP A 344 10.04 3.49 -7.66
N SER A 345 10.86 2.56 -7.18
CA SER A 345 11.76 2.79 -6.04
C SER A 345 12.87 1.74 -5.94
N ILE A 346 13.95 2.08 -5.22
CA ILE A 346 14.98 1.13 -4.81
C ILE A 346 14.91 0.93 -3.29
N VAL A 347 14.46 -0.26 -2.85
CA VAL A 347 14.39 -0.63 -1.44
C VAL A 347 15.67 -1.38 -1.04
N ARG A 348 15.77 -2.67 -1.37
CA ARG A 348 16.94 -3.52 -1.07
C ARG A 348 17.99 -3.50 -2.18
N GLY A 349 17.57 -3.19 -3.39
CA GLY A 349 18.39 -3.20 -4.58
C GLY A 349 18.66 -4.60 -5.19
N THR A 350 18.38 -5.68 -4.48
CA THR A 350 18.72 -7.05 -4.92
C THR A 350 18.08 -7.41 -6.27
N GLN A 351 16.77 -7.20 -6.40
CA GLN A 351 16.03 -7.53 -7.63
C GLN A 351 16.50 -6.69 -8.82
N LEU A 352 16.74 -5.41 -8.59
CA LEU A 352 17.17 -4.49 -9.63
C LEU A 352 18.62 -4.78 -10.08
N GLY A 353 19.51 -5.14 -9.14
CA GLY A 353 20.86 -5.59 -9.43
C GLY A 353 20.86 -6.88 -10.27
N GLU A 354 20.05 -7.87 -9.91
CA GLU A 354 19.88 -9.11 -10.67
C GLU A 354 19.33 -8.83 -12.09
N THR A 355 18.39 -7.93 -12.23
CA THR A 355 17.84 -7.50 -13.54
C THR A 355 18.92 -6.83 -14.40
N THR A 356 19.73 -5.96 -13.79
CA THR A 356 20.83 -5.28 -14.50
C THR A 356 21.88 -6.26 -14.99
N GLU A 357 22.32 -7.19 -14.14
CA GLU A 357 23.26 -8.23 -14.51
C GLU A 357 22.72 -9.09 -15.66
N PHE A 358 21.45 -9.46 -15.59
CA PHE A 358 20.76 -10.19 -16.63
C PHE A 358 20.76 -9.43 -17.99
N LEU A 359 20.53 -8.11 -17.97
CA LEU A 359 20.56 -7.29 -19.18
C LEU A 359 21.96 -7.21 -19.81
N TYR A 360 23.02 -7.07 -18.99
CA TYR A 360 24.38 -7.14 -19.50
C TYR A 360 24.73 -8.51 -20.08
N GLN A 361 24.30 -9.60 -19.44
CA GLN A 361 24.45 -10.96 -19.96
C GLN A 361 23.70 -11.16 -21.29
N SER A 362 22.61 -10.43 -21.51
CA SER A 362 21.83 -10.41 -22.75
C SER A 362 22.42 -9.48 -23.82
N GLY A 363 23.55 -8.82 -23.54
CA GLY A 363 24.29 -7.99 -24.48
C GLY A 363 23.94 -6.50 -24.45
N ALA A 364 23.33 -5.99 -23.39
CA ALA A 364 23.15 -4.56 -23.21
C ALA A 364 24.49 -3.82 -23.17
N LYS A 365 24.60 -2.70 -23.89
CA LYS A 365 25.77 -1.83 -23.89
C LYS A 365 25.88 -1.00 -22.61
N ALA A 366 24.75 -0.48 -22.15
CA ALA A 366 24.65 0.32 -20.93
C ALA A 366 23.26 0.16 -20.29
N VAL A 367 23.21 0.31 -18.97
CA VAL A 367 21.96 0.27 -18.18
C VAL A 367 21.92 1.49 -17.26
N HIS A 368 21.04 2.42 -17.56
CA HIS A 368 20.78 3.62 -16.79
C HIS A 368 19.52 3.44 -15.98
N ILE A 369 19.53 3.80 -14.69
CA ILE A 369 18.39 3.62 -13.78
C ILE A 369 17.87 4.97 -13.28
N ARG A 370 16.54 5.13 -13.31
CA ARG A 370 15.83 6.33 -12.85
C ARG A 370 14.67 5.91 -11.95
N PRO A 371 14.87 5.84 -10.62
CA PRO A 371 13.76 5.62 -9.70
C PRO A 371 12.79 6.81 -9.70
N ALA A 372 11.49 6.51 -9.70
CA ALA A 372 10.43 7.52 -9.76
C ALA A 372 10.19 8.24 -8.42
N CYS A 373 10.96 7.95 -7.40
CA CYS A 373 10.93 8.65 -6.11
C CYS A 373 12.36 8.91 -5.59
N PRO A 374 12.53 9.77 -4.57
CA PRO A 374 13.82 9.94 -3.88
C PRO A 374 14.29 8.66 -3.19
N PRO A 375 15.57 8.57 -2.78
CA PRO A 375 16.08 7.45 -2.01
C PRO A 375 15.28 7.24 -0.72
N LEU A 376 14.86 6.01 -0.46
CA LEU A 376 14.16 5.66 0.78
C LEU A 376 15.16 5.62 1.94
N LEU A 377 15.02 6.53 2.89
CA LEU A 377 15.90 6.65 4.05
C LEU A 377 15.28 6.14 5.35
N PHE A 378 13.94 6.10 5.41
CA PHE A 378 13.20 5.75 6.62
C PHE A 378 12.18 4.65 6.36
N GLY A 379 12.13 3.65 7.23
CA GLY A 379 11.07 2.64 7.24
C GLY A 379 9.73 3.26 7.64
N CYS A 380 8.64 2.89 6.96
CA CYS A 380 7.33 3.47 7.22
C CYS A 380 6.85 3.23 8.65
N LYS A 381 6.48 4.30 9.37
CA LYS A 381 5.90 4.25 10.72
C LYS A 381 4.37 4.08 10.73
N TYR A 382 3.72 4.26 9.58
CA TYR A 382 2.27 4.46 9.54
C TYR A 382 1.52 3.34 8.86
N LEU A 383 2.16 2.69 7.89
CA LEU A 383 1.54 1.64 7.09
C LEU A 383 2.47 0.40 7.06
N ASN A 384 1.87 -0.77 7.01
CA ASN A 384 2.59 -2.04 6.97
C ASN A 384 3.05 -2.37 5.54
N PHE A 385 3.88 -1.53 4.94
CA PHE A 385 4.41 -1.74 3.59
C PHE A 385 5.48 -2.83 3.52
N SER A 386 6.26 -2.99 4.57
CA SER A 386 7.30 -4.01 4.67
C SER A 386 7.06 -4.89 5.89
N ARG A 387 7.32 -6.17 5.72
CA ARG A 387 7.33 -7.15 6.83
C ARG A 387 8.55 -7.01 7.70
N SER A 388 9.60 -6.38 7.19
CA SER A 388 10.82 -6.13 7.92
C SER A 388 10.67 -4.90 8.79
N ASN A 389 11.07 -5.04 10.05
CA ASN A 389 11.15 -3.95 11.02
C ASN A 389 12.56 -3.35 11.10
N SER A 390 13.50 -3.81 10.24
CA SER A 390 14.87 -3.34 10.23
C SER A 390 15.07 -2.23 9.19
N GLU A 391 15.57 -1.08 9.61
CA GLU A 391 16.00 -0.02 8.72
C GLU A 391 17.13 -0.47 7.77
N LEU A 392 17.89 -1.48 8.16
CA LEU A 392 18.97 -2.08 7.35
C LEU A 392 18.48 -2.89 6.15
N ASP A 393 17.17 -3.06 5.98
CA ASP A 393 16.61 -3.56 4.71
C ASP A 393 16.70 -2.53 3.59
N LEU A 394 16.80 -1.24 3.94
CA LEU A 394 17.03 -0.18 2.96
C LEU A 394 18.50 -0.16 2.53
N ILE A 395 18.75 -0.20 1.22
CA ILE A 395 20.13 -0.13 0.67
C ILE A 395 20.83 1.17 1.12
N THR A 396 20.11 2.27 1.18
CA THR A 396 20.56 3.57 1.66
C THR A 396 21.11 3.48 3.09
N ARG A 397 20.33 2.89 4.02
CA ARG A 397 20.70 2.75 5.43
C ARG A 397 21.89 1.82 5.63
N ARG A 398 22.04 0.78 4.82
CA ARG A 398 23.24 -0.06 4.83
C ARG A 398 24.48 0.72 4.42
N ILE A 399 24.37 1.52 3.35
CA ILE A 399 25.49 2.35 2.89
C ILE A 399 25.86 3.40 3.93
N ILE A 400 24.85 4.09 4.51
CA ILE A 400 25.09 5.08 5.56
C ILE A 400 25.78 4.43 6.75
N ARG A 401 25.31 3.27 7.22
CA ARG A 401 25.99 2.54 8.30
C ARG A 401 27.42 2.13 7.96
N ASP A 402 27.67 1.66 6.74
CA ASP A 402 29.02 1.26 6.31
C ASP A 402 29.99 2.45 6.28
N ARG A 403 29.49 3.68 6.11
CA ARG A 403 30.26 4.93 6.06
C ARG A 403 30.41 5.59 7.42
N GLU A 404 29.34 5.67 8.19
CA GLU A 404 29.21 6.49 9.40
C GLU A 404 29.17 5.66 10.70
N GLY A 405 29.02 4.33 10.58
CA GLY A 405 28.78 3.46 11.72
C GLY A 405 27.32 3.36 12.13
N ASP A 406 27.07 2.74 13.30
CA ASP A 406 25.69 2.42 13.74
C ASP A 406 24.94 3.63 14.33
N ASN A 407 25.65 4.67 14.80
CA ASN A 407 25.05 5.83 15.47
C ASN A 407 25.05 7.04 14.53
N VAL A 408 24.02 7.18 13.71
CA VAL A 408 23.85 8.29 12.77
C VAL A 408 22.91 9.33 13.37
N SER A 409 23.36 10.60 13.44
CA SER A 409 22.53 11.68 13.98
C SER A 409 21.38 12.06 13.02
N PRO A 410 20.25 12.63 13.54
CA PRO A 410 19.18 13.13 12.70
C PRO A 410 19.65 14.17 11.66
N GLU A 411 20.56 15.07 12.05
CA GLU A 411 21.10 16.12 11.18
C GLU A 411 21.89 15.53 10.01
N LEU A 412 22.64 14.45 10.26
CA LEU A 412 23.36 13.75 9.21
C LEU A 412 22.41 13.01 8.27
N LEU A 413 21.30 12.45 8.78
CA LEU A 413 20.26 11.86 7.93
C LEU A 413 19.55 12.92 7.08
N ASP A 414 19.31 14.12 7.60
CA ASP A 414 18.78 15.25 6.81
C ASP A 414 19.75 15.64 5.68
N ASP A 415 21.06 15.57 5.91
CA ASP A 415 22.06 15.81 4.86
C ASP A 415 22.02 14.72 3.79
N TYR A 416 21.89 13.46 4.17
CA TYR A 416 21.67 12.35 3.23
C TYR A 416 20.33 12.44 2.46
N ALA A 417 19.35 13.16 2.98
CA ALA A 417 18.07 13.41 2.29
C ALA A 417 18.15 14.60 1.30
N ASN A 418 19.18 15.45 1.41
CA ASN A 418 19.35 16.63 0.59
C ASN A 418 20.09 16.30 -0.72
N PRO A 419 19.43 16.35 -1.91
CA PRO A 419 20.03 15.95 -3.18
C PRO A 419 21.20 16.83 -3.62
N ASP A 420 21.38 17.99 -3.01
CA ASP A 420 22.47 18.92 -3.34
C ASP A 420 23.72 18.68 -2.45
N SER A 421 23.60 17.90 -1.35
CA SER A 421 24.68 17.60 -0.44
C SER A 421 25.73 16.64 -1.04
N GLN A 422 26.92 16.67 -0.49
CA GLN A 422 27.99 15.75 -0.89
C GLN A 422 27.67 14.31 -0.41
N ASN A 423 27.16 14.14 0.81
CA ASN A 423 26.81 12.82 1.35
C ASN A 423 25.73 12.11 0.53
N TYR A 424 24.71 12.84 0.07
CA TYR A 424 23.71 12.30 -0.85
C TYR A 424 24.35 11.80 -2.15
N LYS A 425 25.17 12.63 -2.80
CA LYS A 425 25.83 12.29 -4.09
C LYS A 425 26.71 11.05 -3.96
N GLU A 426 27.47 10.95 -2.87
CA GLU A 426 28.33 9.81 -2.59
C GLU A 426 27.53 8.54 -2.27
N MET A 427 26.42 8.65 -1.55
CA MET A 427 25.50 7.53 -1.30
C MET A 427 24.90 7.02 -2.63
N VAL A 428 24.43 7.89 -3.49
CA VAL A 428 23.88 7.53 -4.80
C VAL A 428 24.94 6.85 -5.67
N GLU A 429 26.16 7.37 -5.69
CA GLU A 429 27.28 6.78 -6.43
C GLU A 429 27.65 5.39 -5.88
N GLU A 430 27.60 5.20 -4.57
CA GLU A 430 27.83 3.90 -3.94
C GLU A 430 26.71 2.89 -4.30
N ILE A 431 25.44 3.31 -4.33
CA ILE A 431 24.32 2.49 -4.80
C ILE A 431 24.55 2.08 -6.25
N ARG A 432 24.92 3.05 -7.11
CA ARG A 432 25.21 2.81 -8.53
C ARG A 432 26.29 1.73 -8.71
N LYS A 433 27.39 1.84 -7.98
CA LYS A 433 28.50 0.87 -8.04
C LYS A 433 28.08 -0.52 -7.55
N ARG A 434 27.40 -0.61 -6.40
CA ARG A 434 26.96 -1.91 -5.82
C ARG A 434 25.99 -2.67 -6.70
N LEU A 435 25.17 -1.94 -7.47
CA LEU A 435 24.17 -2.53 -8.34
C LEU A 435 24.58 -2.57 -9.82
N ASN A 436 25.83 -2.18 -10.12
CA ASN A 436 26.46 -2.23 -11.45
C ASN A 436 25.70 -1.42 -12.52
N PHE A 437 25.12 -0.27 -12.15
CA PHE A 437 24.46 0.59 -13.13
C PHE A 437 25.49 1.45 -13.88
N THR A 438 25.21 1.76 -15.16
CA THR A 438 25.99 2.74 -15.91
C THR A 438 25.79 4.14 -15.31
N SER A 439 24.54 4.52 -15.01
CA SER A 439 24.20 5.72 -14.26
C SER A 439 22.97 5.53 -13.38
N LEU A 440 22.89 6.32 -12.31
CA LEU A 440 21.77 6.33 -11.39
C LEU A 440 21.41 7.78 -11.05
N GLN A 441 20.15 8.15 -11.21
CA GLN A 441 19.60 9.42 -10.77
C GLN A 441 18.22 9.21 -10.18
N PHE A 442 18.04 9.59 -8.92
CA PHE A 442 16.76 9.56 -8.24
C PHE A 442 15.91 10.80 -8.56
N HIS A 443 14.61 10.65 -8.45
CA HIS A 443 13.69 11.78 -8.50
C HIS A 443 13.94 12.73 -7.31
N ARG A 444 13.73 14.04 -7.52
CA ARG A 444 13.76 15.02 -6.42
C ARG A 444 12.41 15.02 -5.69
N LEU A 445 12.43 15.26 -4.38
CA LEU A 445 11.20 15.27 -3.59
C LEU A 445 10.24 16.39 -4.01
N ASP A 446 10.77 17.57 -4.31
CA ASP A 446 9.97 18.72 -4.73
C ASP A 446 9.24 18.44 -6.05
N ASP A 447 9.92 17.84 -7.03
CA ASP A 447 9.35 17.46 -8.32
C ASP A 447 8.29 16.34 -8.16
N LEU A 448 8.52 15.41 -7.25
CA LEU A 448 7.55 14.37 -6.93
C LEU A 448 6.27 14.97 -6.33
N ILE A 449 6.40 15.89 -5.38
CA ILE A 449 5.28 16.61 -4.77
C ILE A 449 4.51 17.41 -5.85
N GLU A 450 5.23 18.11 -6.72
CA GLU A 450 4.64 18.81 -7.86
C GLU A 450 3.89 17.86 -8.79
N SER A 451 4.45 16.67 -9.04
CA SER A 451 3.82 15.63 -9.88
C SER A 451 2.51 15.10 -9.30
N ILE A 452 2.39 15.02 -7.97
CA ILE A 452 1.14 14.64 -7.30
C ILE A 452 0.11 15.77 -7.42
N GLY A 453 0.53 17.03 -7.29
CA GLY A 453 -0.36 18.19 -7.47
C GLY A 453 -1.17 18.56 -6.22
N LEU A 454 -0.89 17.98 -5.05
CA LEU A 454 -1.44 18.40 -3.76
C LEU A 454 -0.49 19.36 -3.04
N GLU A 455 -1.05 20.17 -2.14
CA GLU A 455 -0.27 21.03 -1.25
C GLU A 455 0.72 20.17 -0.45
N PRO A 456 2.01 20.57 -0.34
CA PRO A 456 3.03 19.79 0.36
C PRO A 456 2.65 19.43 1.81
N CYS A 457 1.93 20.32 2.51
CA CYS A 457 1.47 20.09 3.87
C CYS A 457 0.44 18.97 4.01
N LYS A 458 -0.23 18.57 2.92
CA LYS A 458 -1.21 17.49 2.89
C LYS A 458 -0.60 16.12 2.62
N LEU A 459 0.68 16.07 2.22
CA LEU A 459 1.36 14.84 1.84
C LEU A 459 2.22 14.28 2.98
N CYS A 460 2.20 12.96 3.14
CA CYS A 460 3.17 12.24 3.96
C CYS A 460 4.39 11.88 3.12
N THR A 461 5.54 12.44 3.46
CA THR A 461 6.84 12.22 2.79
C THR A 461 7.86 11.56 3.71
N TYR A 462 7.41 11.00 4.83
CA TYR A 462 8.26 10.44 5.89
C TYR A 462 9.33 9.46 5.39
N CYS A 463 8.98 8.61 4.40
CA CYS A 463 9.91 7.60 3.88
C CYS A 463 11.22 8.20 3.30
N TRP A 464 11.18 9.45 2.85
CA TRP A 464 12.30 10.13 2.18
C TRP A 464 13.05 11.13 3.07
N ASN A 465 12.33 11.84 3.97
CA ASN A 465 12.91 12.94 4.75
C ASN A 465 12.75 12.79 6.28
N GLY A 466 12.07 11.73 6.77
CA GLY A 466 11.85 11.51 8.18
C GLY A 466 10.91 12.52 8.87
N LYS A 467 10.29 13.45 8.14
CA LYS A 467 9.45 14.53 8.70
C LYS A 467 7.99 14.09 8.78
N GLU A 468 7.34 14.44 9.89
CA GLU A 468 5.94 14.13 10.20
C GLU A 468 5.00 15.27 9.81
#